data_45812eb856858212a9a314074c5c686b
#
_entry.id   45812eb856858212a9a314074c5c686b
#
_cell.length_a   1.000
_cell.length_b   1.000
_cell.length_c   1.000
_cell.angle_alpha   90.00
_cell.angle_beta   90.00
_cell.angle_gamma   90.00
#
_symmetry.space_group_name_H-M   'P 1'
#
loop_
_entity.id
_entity.type
_entity.pdbx_description
1 polymer ?
#
loop_
_entity_poly.entity_id
_entity_poly.type
_entity_poly.pdbx_seq_one_letter_code
_entity_poly.pdbx_strand_id
1 'polypeptide(L)'
;MSEATHDNLHNADGQDQMEQLDGVTIISQSVLEEIDNSNAEESEDDSIKEKHEIPVLDYDAMSMEALTDELEKLVNNEKVMAIKDHVEGIRKAFSDKYHHFIDEKKEEFLAQNNEEGLDFEYHFPLKNKFDGIYNAYKASKSKHFKQLQNNLEQNFAVREGLIEELKNLIDSGDSNIGDMFKKVNDIRERWKNAGAIPRD
;
A
#
# COMPACT_ATOMS: atom_id res chain seq x y z
N MET A 1 30.25 6.51 38.31
CA MET A 1 28.98 7.02 37.84
C MET A 1 29.04 7.00 36.33
N SER A 2 28.54 5.94 35.76
CA SER A 2 28.41 5.78 34.29
C SER A 2 27.03 5.21 34.04
N GLU A 3 26.20 6.01 33.44
CA GLU A 3 24.87 5.62 33.03
C GLU A 3 24.95 4.78 31.76
N ALA A 4 24.42 3.60 31.84
CA ALA A 4 24.25 2.68 30.75
C ALA A 4 23.17 3.23 29.80
N THR A 5 23.54 3.53 28.57
CA THR A 5 22.59 3.74 27.48
C THR A 5 22.02 2.39 27.07
N HIS A 6 20.76 2.21 27.37
CA HIS A 6 19.96 1.08 26.95
C HIS A 6 19.76 1.14 25.43
N ASP A 7 20.26 0.12 24.76
CA ASP A 7 19.93 -0.17 23.36
C ASP A 7 18.43 -0.44 23.22
N ASN A 8 17.76 0.49 22.55
CA ASN A 8 16.33 0.38 22.25
C ASN A 8 16.16 -0.27 20.89
N LEU A 9 16.39 -1.58 20.80
CA LEU A 9 16.01 -2.43 19.69
C LEU A 9 14.55 -2.90 19.90
N HIS A 10 13.61 -1.95 19.92
CA HIS A 10 12.20 -2.30 19.94
C HIS A 10 11.43 -1.62 18.83
N ASN A 11 10.83 -2.47 18.00
CA ASN A 11 9.64 -2.24 17.20
C ASN A 11 9.68 -1.11 16.17
N ALA A 12 10.19 -1.45 15.00
CA ALA A 12 9.63 -0.88 13.77
C ALA A 12 8.35 -1.64 13.36
N ASP A 13 7.44 -1.82 14.30
CA ASP A 13 6.03 -2.03 13.97
C ASP A 13 5.46 -0.65 13.67
N GLY A 14 5.20 -0.43 12.36
CA GLY A 14 4.72 0.83 11.85
C GLY A 14 3.37 1.20 12.43
N GLN A 15 3.38 1.92 13.53
CA GLN A 15 2.30 2.84 13.84
C GLN A 15 2.47 4.03 12.92
N ASP A 16 1.61 4.05 11.90
CA ASP A 16 1.35 5.17 11.01
C ASP A 16 0.98 6.39 11.87
N GLN A 17 1.97 7.22 12.22
CA GLN A 17 1.72 8.48 12.90
C GLN A 17 1.15 9.44 11.85
N MET A 18 -0.13 9.73 12.01
CA MET A 18 -0.88 10.73 11.27
C MET A 18 -0.26 12.11 11.55
N GLU A 19 0.52 12.65 10.64
CA GLU A 19 0.85 14.07 10.61
C GLU A 19 -0.39 14.82 10.09
N GLN A 20 -0.98 15.63 10.98
CA GLN A 20 -1.99 16.62 10.61
C GLN A 20 -1.32 17.73 9.82
N LEU A 21 -1.51 17.75 8.52
CA LEU A 21 -1.27 18.90 7.67
C LEU A 21 -2.60 19.61 7.41
N ASP A 22 -2.63 20.91 7.70
CA ASP A 22 -3.74 21.86 7.60
C ASP A 22 -4.88 21.48 6.64
N GLY A 23 -6.06 21.19 7.19
CA GLY A 23 -7.35 21.32 6.50
C GLY A 23 -7.72 20.24 5.49
N VAL A 24 -6.88 19.24 5.24
CA VAL A 24 -7.18 18.10 4.36
C VAL A 24 -7.63 16.93 5.20
N THR A 25 -8.85 16.44 4.96
CA THR A 25 -9.34 15.20 5.57
C THR A 25 -8.48 14.06 5.04
N ILE A 26 -7.51 13.59 5.85
CA ILE A 26 -6.69 12.44 5.49
C ILE A 26 -7.56 11.19 5.61
N ILE A 27 -7.88 10.59 4.48
CA ILE A 27 -8.60 9.32 4.44
C ILE A 27 -7.65 8.25 5.00
N SER A 28 -8.09 7.50 6.01
CA SER A 28 -7.26 6.46 6.62
C SER A 28 -6.91 5.38 5.60
N GLN A 29 -5.74 4.76 5.75
CA GLN A 29 -5.28 3.71 4.83
C GLN A 29 -6.27 2.53 4.78
N SER A 30 -6.93 2.19 5.90
CA SER A 30 -7.95 1.15 5.93
C SER A 30 -9.16 1.46 5.05
N VAL A 31 -9.62 2.71 5.03
CA VAL A 31 -10.71 3.15 4.15
C VAL A 31 -10.28 3.14 2.68
N LEU A 32 -9.04 3.54 2.39
CA LEU A 32 -8.50 3.47 1.03
C LEU A 32 -8.38 2.02 0.54
N GLU A 33 -7.97 1.09 1.39
CA GLU A 33 -7.92 -0.36 1.09
C GLU A 33 -9.33 -0.92 0.83
N GLU A 34 -10.35 -0.50 1.60
CA GLU A 34 -11.74 -0.90 1.40
C GLU A 34 -12.31 -0.37 0.08
N ILE A 35 -12.02 0.89 -0.26
CA ILE A 35 -12.44 1.50 -1.53
C ILE A 35 -11.73 0.80 -2.71
N ASP A 36 -10.45 0.50 -2.60
CA ASP A 36 -9.69 -0.17 -3.66
C ASP A 36 -10.26 -1.58 -3.91
N ASN A 37 -10.58 -2.32 -2.86
CA ASN A 37 -11.23 -3.63 -2.95
C ASN A 37 -12.63 -3.53 -3.59
N SER A 38 -13.44 -2.57 -3.17
CA SER A 38 -14.78 -2.35 -3.75
C SER A 38 -14.72 -1.98 -5.23
N ASN A 39 -13.77 -1.13 -5.63
CA ASN A 39 -13.58 -0.76 -7.03
C ASN A 39 -13.08 -1.94 -7.88
N ALA A 40 -12.31 -2.85 -7.29
CA ALA A 40 -11.87 -4.07 -7.96
C ALA A 40 -13.06 -5.01 -8.23
N GLU A 41 -14.02 -5.12 -7.29
CA GLU A 41 -15.24 -5.93 -7.44
C GLU A 41 -16.20 -5.33 -8.48
N GLU A 42 -16.38 -4.00 -8.50
CA GLU A 42 -17.24 -3.32 -9.48
C GLU A 42 -16.68 -3.34 -10.91
N SER A 43 -15.35 -3.44 -11.07
CA SER A 43 -14.72 -3.54 -12.39
C SER A 43 -14.76 -4.97 -12.98
N GLU A 44 -15.29 -5.93 -12.27
CA GLU A 44 -15.50 -7.32 -12.72
C GLU A 44 -16.72 -7.49 -13.62
N ASP A 45 -17.38 -6.39 -14.07
CA ASP A 45 -18.47 -6.45 -15.02
C ASP A 45 -17.94 -6.89 -16.41
N ASP A 46 -18.36 -8.09 -16.79
CA ASP A 46 -18.47 -8.64 -18.14
C ASP A 46 -17.20 -8.87 -18.99
N SER A 47 -16.07 -9.20 -18.44
CA SER A 47 -15.17 -10.05 -19.22
C SER A 47 -14.61 -11.16 -18.32
N ILE A 48 -14.92 -12.42 -18.70
CA ILE A 48 -14.26 -13.64 -18.25
C ILE A 48 -12.75 -13.50 -18.58
N LYS A 49 -12.06 -12.62 -17.87
CA LYS A 49 -10.62 -12.66 -17.72
C LYS A 49 -10.39 -13.61 -16.57
N GLU A 50 -9.80 -14.77 -16.88
CA GLU A 50 -9.25 -15.67 -15.89
C GLU A 50 -8.60 -14.80 -14.80
N LYS A 51 -9.13 -14.87 -13.56
CA LYS A 51 -8.48 -14.22 -12.42
C LYS A 51 -7.07 -14.76 -12.42
N HIS A 52 -6.09 -13.90 -12.65
CA HIS A 52 -4.69 -14.28 -12.54
C HIS A 52 -4.42 -14.52 -11.06
N GLU A 53 -4.59 -15.77 -10.62
CA GLU A 53 -4.29 -16.19 -9.27
C GLU A 53 -2.79 -16.40 -9.14
N ILE A 54 -2.16 -15.63 -8.26
CA ILE A 54 -0.76 -15.83 -7.90
C ILE A 54 -0.71 -17.06 -6.99
N PRO A 55 0.04 -18.12 -7.37
CA PRO A 55 0.09 -19.33 -6.57
C PRO A 55 0.76 -19.07 -5.22
N VAL A 56 0.11 -19.49 -4.14
CA VAL A 56 0.68 -19.44 -2.78
C VAL A 56 1.73 -20.54 -2.65
N LEU A 57 2.96 -20.15 -2.39
CA LEU A 57 4.09 -21.07 -2.18
C LEU A 57 4.30 -21.35 -0.69
N ASP A 58 4.97 -22.44 -0.37
CA ASP A 58 5.42 -22.72 1.00
C ASP A 58 6.70 -21.91 1.29
N TYR A 59 6.51 -20.68 1.73
CA TYR A 59 7.62 -19.75 2.01
C TYR A 59 8.50 -20.22 3.17
N ASP A 60 7.96 -20.98 4.12
CA ASP A 60 8.73 -21.50 5.25
C ASP A 60 9.74 -22.58 4.80
N ALA A 61 9.45 -23.31 3.73
CA ALA A 61 10.36 -24.29 3.15
C ALA A 61 11.43 -23.69 2.23
N MET A 62 11.30 -22.43 1.81
CA MET A 62 12.22 -21.79 0.86
C MET A 62 13.51 -21.29 1.54
N SER A 63 14.64 -21.26 0.82
CA SER A 63 15.86 -20.60 1.31
C SER A 63 15.72 -19.07 1.28
N MET A 64 16.60 -18.35 1.99
CA MET A 64 16.60 -16.89 1.98
C MET A 64 16.84 -16.30 0.57
N GLU A 65 17.67 -16.96 -0.25
CA GLU A 65 17.89 -16.59 -1.64
C GLU A 65 16.61 -16.74 -2.46
N ALA A 66 15.97 -17.92 -2.36
CA ALA A 66 14.73 -18.21 -3.08
C ALA A 66 13.58 -17.26 -2.68
N LEU A 67 13.48 -16.91 -1.38
CA LEU A 67 12.54 -15.90 -0.88
C LEU A 67 12.82 -14.51 -1.48
N THR A 68 14.09 -14.14 -1.58
CA THR A 68 14.49 -12.85 -2.16
C THR A 68 14.17 -12.79 -3.64
N ASP A 69 14.44 -13.85 -4.39
CA ASP A 69 14.16 -13.93 -5.83
C ASP A 69 12.65 -13.97 -6.12
N GLU A 70 11.85 -14.68 -5.29
CA GLU A 70 10.40 -14.68 -5.43
C GLU A 70 9.80 -13.30 -5.10
N LEU A 71 10.30 -12.62 -4.05
CA LEU A 71 9.89 -11.25 -3.75
C LEU A 71 10.20 -10.31 -4.92
N GLU A 72 11.39 -10.40 -5.51
CA GLU A 72 11.79 -9.59 -6.66
C GLU A 72 10.88 -9.84 -7.87
N LYS A 73 10.57 -11.09 -8.14
CA LYS A 73 9.67 -11.50 -9.23
C LYS A 73 8.27 -10.93 -9.05
N LEU A 74 7.69 -11.05 -7.84
CA LEU A 74 6.36 -10.54 -7.53
C LEU A 74 6.31 -9.02 -7.65
N VAL A 75 7.27 -8.31 -7.07
CA VAL A 75 7.31 -6.82 -7.09
C VAL A 75 7.46 -6.28 -8.51
N ASN A 76 8.17 -6.97 -9.40
CA ASN A 76 8.40 -6.51 -10.77
C ASN A 76 7.27 -6.86 -11.74
N ASN A 77 6.52 -7.93 -11.49
CA ASN A 77 5.59 -8.47 -12.49
C ASN A 77 4.11 -8.34 -12.12
N GLU A 78 3.81 -8.14 -10.83
CA GLU A 78 2.44 -8.18 -10.35
C GLU A 78 1.95 -6.82 -9.84
N LYS A 79 0.63 -6.68 -9.75
CA LYS A 79 0.03 -5.47 -9.18
C LYS A 79 0.32 -5.40 -7.68
N VAL A 80 0.71 -4.23 -7.20
CA VAL A 80 1.16 -4.00 -5.82
C VAL A 80 0.15 -4.46 -4.75
N MET A 81 -1.14 -4.33 -5.01
CA MET A 81 -2.18 -4.76 -4.06
C MET A 81 -2.43 -6.26 -4.10
N ALA A 82 -2.30 -6.90 -5.27
CA ALA A 82 -2.49 -8.34 -5.42
C ALA A 82 -1.43 -9.18 -4.69
N ILE A 83 -0.24 -8.61 -4.45
CA ILE A 83 0.88 -9.33 -3.82
C ILE A 83 1.00 -9.09 -2.31
N LYS A 84 0.09 -8.35 -1.69
CA LYS A 84 0.18 -7.95 -0.27
C LYS A 84 0.45 -9.15 0.65
N ASP A 85 -0.37 -10.17 0.59
CA ASP A 85 -0.28 -11.35 1.47
C ASP A 85 0.96 -12.19 1.17
N HIS A 86 1.35 -12.29 -0.10
CA HIS A 86 2.59 -12.95 -0.52
C HIS A 86 3.82 -12.25 0.04
N VAL A 87 3.88 -10.92 -0.06
CA VAL A 87 4.99 -10.13 0.47
C VAL A 87 5.10 -10.25 1.98
N GLU A 88 3.97 -10.24 2.70
CA GLU A 88 3.92 -10.46 4.15
C GLU A 88 4.46 -11.85 4.53
N GLY A 89 4.01 -12.91 3.86
CA GLY A 89 4.49 -14.27 4.07
C GLY A 89 5.99 -14.41 3.82
N ILE A 90 6.47 -13.89 2.69
CA ILE A 90 7.90 -13.90 2.33
C ILE A 90 8.73 -13.13 3.35
N ARG A 91 8.26 -11.94 3.77
CA ARG A 91 8.95 -11.11 4.79
C ARG A 91 9.10 -11.84 6.11
N LYS A 92 8.01 -12.49 6.56
CA LYS A 92 8.02 -13.27 7.81
C LYS A 92 9.02 -14.42 7.73
N ALA A 93 8.91 -15.26 6.70
CA ALA A 93 9.79 -16.42 6.51
C ALA A 93 11.27 -16.01 6.38
N PHE A 94 11.56 -14.92 5.65
CA PHE A 94 12.92 -14.39 5.54
C PHE A 94 13.44 -13.88 6.89
N SER A 95 12.63 -13.11 7.63
CA SER A 95 13.00 -12.56 8.93
C SER A 95 13.33 -13.65 9.95
N ASP A 96 12.52 -14.70 10.02
CA ASP A 96 12.71 -15.80 10.96
C ASP A 96 14.03 -16.55 10.65
N LYS A 97 14.29 -16.84 9.38
CA LYS A 97 15.54 -17.47 8.93
C LYS A 97 16.76 -16.58 9.15
N TYR A 98 16.62 -15.28 8.89
CA TYR A 98 17.70 -14.32 9.08
C TYR A 98 18.07 -14.17 10.57
N HIS A 99 17.10 -14.09 11.47
CA HIS A 99 17.38 -14.04 12.90
C HIS A 99 18.10 -15.30 13.37
N HIS A 100 17.63 -16.48 12.98
CA HIS A 100 18.29 -17.74 13.31
C HIS A 100 19.74 -17.78 12.80
N PHE A 101 19.95 -17.38 11.56
CA PHE A 101 21.30 -17.30 10.97
C PHE A 101 22.22 -16.33 11.72
N ILE A 102 21.73 -15.16 12.10
CA ILE A 102 22.51 -14.17 12.84
C ILE A 102 22.85 -14.66 14.25
N ASP A 103 21.90 -15.33 14.92
CA ASP A 103 22.12 -15.91 16.26
C ASP A 103 23.19 -17.00 16.21
N GLU A 104 23.18 -17.88 15.22
CA GLU A 104 24.24 -18.87 14.98
C GLU A 104 25.60 -18.19 14.76
N LYS A 105 25.66 -17.15 13.94
CA LYS A 105 26.91 -16.40 13.69
C LYS A 105 27.42 -15.67 14.92
N LYS A 106 26.52 -15.18 15.75
CA LYS A 106 26.87 -14.55 17.03
C LYS A 106 27.44 -15.57 18.02
N GLU A 107 26.84 -16.75 18.10
CA GLU A 107 27.35 -17.86 18.94
C GLU A 107 28.73 -18.32 18.47
N GLU A 108 28.94 -18.50 17.15
CA GLU A 108 30.24 -18.83 16.57
C GLU A 108 31.29 -17.76 16.90
N PHE A 109 30.93 -16.48 16.81
CA PHE A 109 31.83 -15.36 17.12
C PHE A 109 32.23 -15.36 18.61
N LEU A 110 31.27 -15.55 19.51
CA LEU A 110 31.53 -15.62 20.96
C LEU A 110 32.39 -16.83 21.34
N ALA A 111 32.19 -17.98 20.69
CA ALA A 111 32.99 -19.18 20.91
C ALA A 111 34.47 -19.03 20.46
N GLN A 112 34.70 -18.21 19.46
CA GLN A 112 36.06 -17.94 18.93
C GLN A 112 36.81 -16.82 19.66
N ASN A 113 36.06 -15.88 20.25
CA ASN A 113 36.62 -14.68 20.89
C ASN A 113 36.28 -14.74 22.39
N ASN A 114 37.28 -15.14 23.21
CA ASN A 114 37.14 -15.20 24.68
C ASN A 114 37.18 -13.81 25.37
N GLU A 115 37.22 -12.72 24.64
CA GLU A 115 37.30 -11.37 25.18
C GLU A 115 35.88 -10.77 25.31
N GLU A 116 35.50 -10.43 26.56
CA GLU A 116 34.29 -9.67 26.85
C GLU A 116 34.44 -8.24 26.26
N GLY A 117 33.50 -7.84 25.42
CA GLY A 117 33.39 -6.45 24.94
C GLY A 117 33.65 -6.23 23.47
N LEU A 118 33.82 -7.28 22.65
CA LEU A 118 33.88 -7.12 21.20
C LEU A 118 32.46 -6.99 20.63
N ASP A 119 32.23 -5.93 19.87
CA ASP A 119 30.97 -5.73 19.13
C ASP A 119 30.87 -6.73 17.97
N PHE A 120 29.77 -7.48 17.93
CA PHE A 120 29.48 -8.37 16.82
C PHE A 120 28.85 -7.57 15.68
N GLU A 121 29.55 -7.49 14.57
CA GLU A 121 29.07 -6.88 13.34
C GLU A 121 29.15 -7.92 12.20
N TYR A 122 28.04 -8.18 11.54
CA TYR A 122 27.96 -9.13 10.43
C TYR A 122 27.32 -8.51 9.20
N HIS A 123 28.10 -8.39 8.13
CA HIS A 123 27.61 -7.85 6.88
C HIS A 123 27.00 -8.97 6.02
N PHE A 124 25.68 -8.89 5.76
CA PHE A 124 24.95 -9.89 4.97
C PHE A 124 24.34 -9.24 3.71
N PRO A 125 25.01 -9.33 2.55
CA PRO A 125 24.60 -8.65 1.32
C PRO A 125 23.17 -9.03 0.86
N LEU A 126 22.76 -10.28 1.09
CA LEU A 126 21.42 -10.75 0.74
C LEU A 126 20.32 -9.99 1.51
N LYS A 127 20.56 -9.67 2.79
CA LYS A 127 19.64 -8.85 3.59
C LYS A 127 19.47 -7.47 2.97
N ASN A 128 20.55 -6.84 2.53
CA ASN A 128 20.49 -5.55 1.88
C ASN A 128 19.71 -5.59 0.55
N LYS A 129 19.89 -6.67 -0.24
CA LYS A 129 19.12 -6.90 -1.46
C LYS A 129 17.63 -7.04 -1.12
N PHE A 130 17.30 -7.89 -0.16
CA PHE A 130 15.93 -8.10 0.29
C PHE A 130 15.26 -6.81 0.75
N ASP A 131 15.93 -6.05 1.63
CA ASP A 131 15.41 -4.78 2.14
C ASP A 131 15.21 -3.75 1.03
N GLY A 132 16.11 -3.71 0.05
CA GLY A 132 15.97 -2.85 -1.12
C GLY A 132 14.69 -3.14 -1.91
N ILE A 133 14.41 -4.42 -2.19
CA ILE A 133 13.19 -4.85 -2.90
C ILE A 133 11.95 -4.58 -2.06
N TYR A 134 11.98 -4.89 -0.77
CA TYR A 134 10.86 -4.63 0.14
C TYR A 134 10.56 -3.13 0.27
N ASN A 135 11.57 -2.27 0.32
CA ASN A 135 11.39 -0.82 0.32
C ASN A 135 10.81 -0.31 -1.01
N ALA A 136 11.20 -0.89 -2.14
CA ALA A 136 10.59 -0.57 -3.44
C ALA A 136 9.09 -0.95 -3.47
N TYR A 137 8.73 -2.10 -2.91
CA TYR A 137 7.33 -2.49 -2.73
C TYR A 137 6.56 -1.48 -1.88
N LYS A 138 7.09 -1.09 -0.70
CA LYS A 138 6.45 -0.09 0.17
C LYS A 138 6.26 1.25 -0.54
N ALA A 139 7.26 1.70 -1.28
CA ALA A 139 7.17 2.94 -2.06
C ALA A 139 6.09 2.86 -3.15
N SER A 140 5.98 1.72 -3.85
CA SER A 140 4.94 1.49 -4.85
C SER A 140 3.55 1.44 -4.22
N LYS A 141 3.40 0.79 -3.06
CA LYS A 141 2.15 0.75 -2.29
C LYS A 141 1.72 2.17 -1.85
N SER A 142 2.64 2.94 -1.29
CA SER A 142 2.39 4.32 -0.89
C SER A 142 1.98 5.21 -2.07
N LYS A 143 2.67 5.05 -3.22
CA LYS A 143 2.30 5.77 -4.45
C LYS A 143 0.90 5.41 -4.95
N HIS A 144 0.54 4.11 -4.90
CA HIS A 144 -0.79 3.65 -5.29
C HIS A 144 -1.88 4.32 -4.45
N PHE A 145 -1.75 4.30 -3.12
CA PHE A 145 -2.73 4.94 -2.24
C PHE A 145 -2.79 6.46 -2.41
N LYS A 146 -1.66 7.12 -2.60
CA LYS A 146 -1.65 8.55 -2.90
C LYS A 146 -2.38 8.89 -4.20
N GLN A 147 -2.22 8.06 -5.24
CA GLN A 147 -2.96 8.23 -6.48
C GLN A 147 -4.46 7.99 -6.29
N LEU A 148 -4.83 6.95 -5.54
CA LEU A 148 -6.23 6.67 -5.21
C LEU A 148 -6.87 7.85 -4.46
N GLN A 149 -6.23 8.36 -3.42
CA GLN A 149 -6.70 9.52 -2.68
C GLN A 149 -6.90 10.74 -3.59
N ASN A 150 -5.91 11.07 -4.42
CA ASN A 150 -6.01 12.18 -5.37
C ASN A 150 -7.18 12.01 -6.34
N ASN A 151 -7.41 10.78 -6.83
CA ASN A 151 -8.54 10.49 -7.72
C ASN A 151 -9.88 10.68 -7.00
N LEU A 152 -10.00 10.23 -5.75
CA LEU A 152 -11.21 10.41 -4.95
C LEU A 152 -11.50 11.89 -4.69
N GLU A 153 -10.49 12.69 -4.36
CA GLU A 153 -10.62 14.13 -4.18
C GLU A 153 -11.05 14.84 -5.48
N GLN A 154 -10.46 14.46 -6.62
CA GLN A 154 -10.85 15.00 -7.92
C GLN A 154 -12.29 14.63 -8.30
N ASN A 155 -12.67 13.38 -8.09
CA ASN A 155 -14.04 12.91 -8.35
C ASN A 155 -15.06 13.64 -7.46
N PHE A 156 -14.71 13.89 -6.20
CA PHE A 156 -15.53 14.66 -5.30
C PHE A 156 -15.72 16.10 -5.77
N ALA A 157 -14.62 16.80 -6.12
CA ALA A 157 -14.68 18.16 -6.66
C ALA A 157 -15.52 18.25 -7.95
N VAL A 158 -15.41 17.26 -8.84
CA VAL A 158 -16.26 17.18 -10.04
C VAL A 158 -17.73 17.08 -9.65
N ARG A 159 -18.11 16.24 -8.68
CA ARG A 159 -19.49 16.10 -8.24
C ARG A 159 -20.02 17.36 -7.55
N GLU A 160 -19.21 18.03 -6.75
CA GLU A 160 -19.59 19.33 -6.17
C GLU A 160 -19.87 20.36 -7.27
N GLY A 161 -19.00 20.44 -8.28
CA GLY A 161 -19.23 21.33 -9.44
C GLY A 161 -20.51 21.00 -10.21
N LEU A 162 -20.84 19.72 -10.37
CA LEU A 162 -22.09 19.30 -11.03
C LEU A 162 -23.33 19.66 -10.22
N ILE A 163 -23.26 19.59 -8.88
CA ILE A 163 -24.35 20.06 -7.98
C ILE A 163 -24.55 21.56 -8.14
N GLU A 164 -23.47 22.33 -8.17
CA GLU A 164 -23.54 23.78 -8.33
C GLU A 164 -24.10 24.16 -9.70
N GLU A 165 -23.67 23.46 -10.76
CA GLU A 165 -24.21 23.65 -12.11
C GLU A 165 -25.74 23.35 -12.16
N LEU A 166 -26.17 22.28 -11.48
CA LEU A 166 -27.58 21.94 -11.39
C LEU A 166 -28.39 23.02 -10.62
N LYS A 167 -27.86 23.53 -9.51
CA LYS A 167 -28.49 24.64 -8.76
C LYS A 167 -28.63 25.88 -9.65
N ASN A 168 -27.55 26.28 -10.32
CA ASN A 168 -27.55 27.44 -11.20
C ASN A 168 -28.53 27.28 -12.35
N LEU A 169 -28.68 26.06 -12.88
CA LEU A 169 -29.64 25.76 -13.93
C LEU A 169 -31.11 25.93 -13.45
N ILE A 170 -31.40 25.52 -12.21
CA ILE A 170 -32.71 25.69 -11.60
C ILE A 170 -32.99 27.19 -11.35
N ASP A 171 -32.02 27.92 -10.81
CA ASP A 171 -32.18 29.34 -10.44
C ASP A 171 -32.26 30.25 -11.65
N SER A 172 -31.72 29.86 -12.80
CA SER A 172 -31.75 30.65 -14.02
C SER A 172 -33.14 30.84 -14.62
N GLY A 173 -34.10 30.01 -14.22
CA GLY A 173 -35.49 30.12 -14.65
C GLY A 173 -35.69 30.03 -16.17
N ASP A 174 -34.77 29.32 -16.85
CA ASP A 174 -34.76 29.19 -18.32
C ASP A 174 -36.11 28.64 -18.79
N SER A 175 -36.85 29.44 -19.57
CA SER A 175 -38.23 29.11 -19.97
C SER A 175 -38.32 28.00 -21.03
N ASN A 176 -37.17 27.57 -21.59
CA ASN A 176 -37.11 26.47 -22.55
C ASN A 176 -36.95 25.12 -21.87
N ILE A 177 -38.06 24.46 -21.58
CA ILE A 177 -38.09 23.15 -20.94
C ILE A 177 -37.26 22.10 -21.69
N GLY A 178 -37.21 22.13 -23.04
CA GLY A 178 -36.46 21.18 -23.85
C GLY A 178 -34.97 21.30 -23.66
N ASP A 179 -34.44 22.51 -23.56
CA ASP A 179 -33.01 22.74 -23.33
C ASP A 179 -32.61 22.46 -21.88
N MET A 180 -33.51 22.74 -20.93
CA MET A 180 -33.32 22.38 -19.54
C MET A 180 -33.16 20.84 -19.39
N PHE A 181 -34.04 20.05 -19.99
CA PHE A 181 -33.95 18.57 -19.96
C PHE A 181 -32.62 18.06 -20.55
N LYS A 182 -32.12 18.66 -21.65
CA LYS A 182 -30.83 18.27 -22.22
C LYS A 182 -29.69 18.52 -21.25
N LYS A 183 -29.65 19.72 -20.61
CA LYS A 183 -28.62 20.10 -19.64
C LYS A 183 -28.65 19.20 -18.41
N VAL A 184 -29.84 18.89 -17.87
CA VAL A 184 -29.98 17.97 -16.73
C VAL A 184 -29.51 16.55 -17.09
N ASN A 185 -29.83 16.07 -18.28
CA ASN A 185 -29.33 14.76 -18.73
C ASN A 185 -27.81 14.73 -18.90
N ASP A 186 -27.21 15.79 -19.44
CA ASP A 186 -25.75 15.92 -19.52
C ASP A 186 -25.10 15.89 -18.13
N ILE A 187 -25.61 16.68 -17.18
CA ILE A 187 -25.15 16.67 -15.79
C ILE A 187 -25.27 15.25 -15.20
N ARG A 188 -26.39 14.55 -15.45
CA ARG A 188 -26.60 13.19 -14.96
C ARG A 188 -25.58 12.19 -15.53
N GLU A 189 -25.28 12.26 -16.82
CA GLU A 189 -24.28 11.39 -17.45
C GLU A 189 -22.88 11.68 -16.93
N ARG A 190 -22.50 12.96 -16.76
CA ARG A 190 -21.22 13.34 -16.15
C ARG A 190 -21.14 12.89 -14.69
N TRP A 191 -22.26 12.92 -13.93
CA TRP A 191 -22.32 12.42 -12.57
C TRP A 191 -22.04 10.92 -12.49
N LYS A 192 -22.63 10.12 -13.36
CA LYS A 192 -22.39 8.67 -13.42
C LYS A 192 -20.93 8.35 -13.74
N ASN A 193 -20.33 9.15 -14.60
CA ASN A 193 -18.94 8.94 -15.05
C ASN A 193 -17.89 9.59 -14.15
N ALA A 194 -18.28 10.28 -13.07
CA ALA A 194 -17.36 11.00 -12.21
C ALA A 194 -16.50 10.10 -11.29
N GLY A 195 -16.67 8.77 -11.35
CA GLY A 195 -15.89 7.82 -10.58
C GLY A 195 -16.33 7.72 -9.10
N ALA A 196 -15.60 6.91 -8.35
CA ALA A 196 -15.84 6.70 -6.92
C ALA A 196 -15.49 7.95 -6.10
N ILE A 197 -16.19 8.14 -4.98
CA ILE A 197 -15.92 9.19 -3.98
C ILE A 197 -15.73 8.53 -2.60
N PRO A 198 -15.08 9.22 -1.65
CA PRO A 198 -15.02 8.75 -0.27
C PRO A 198 -16.43 8.48 0.27
N ARG A 199 -16.59 7.42 1.03
CA ARG A 199 -17.80 7.17 1.83
C ARG A 199 -17.56 7.71 3.24
N ASP A 200 -18.54 8.44 3.76
CA ASP A 200 -18.54 8.94 5.14
C ASP A 200 -18.70 7.77 6.14
#